data_a5b7d5c697601ec56dfe7cabc917905c
#
_entry.id   a5b7d5c697601ec56dfe7cabc917905c
#
_cell.length_a   1.000
_cell.length_b   1.000
_cell.length_c   1.000
_cell.angle_alpha   90.00
_cell.angle_beta   90.00
_cell.angle_gamma   90.00
#
_symmetry.space_group_name_H-M   'P 1'
#
loop_
_entity.id
_entity.type
_entity.pdbx_description
1 polymer ?
#
loop_
_entity_poly.entity_id
_entity_poly.type
_entity_poly.pdbx_seq_one_letter_code
_entity_poly.pdbx_strand_id
1 'polypeptide(L)'
;DRAREHLPAKVHPAVRKAVMAPVSQTPAEAVHKDKPIRSEEYRRLVAALPCVICGVPGQSQAAHGSEGKGMGIKASDLELFPACADRPGVRGCHSLLDQGALFTKAVRKELEAAWAADTRRRIQAAGLWPKNVPQP
;
A
#
# COMPACT_ATOMS: atom_id res chain seq x y z
N ASP A 1 -14.93 12.72 -9.76
CA ASP A 1 -13.89 12.77 -10.69
C ASP A 1 -13.30 14.18 -10.80
N ARG A 2 -12.10 14.32 -10.24
CA ARG A 2 -11.45 15.62 -10.10
C ARG A 2 -11.12 16.29 -11.42
N ALA A 3 -10.87 15.52 -12.48
CA ALA A 3 -10.58 16.09 -13.79
C ALA A 3 -11.76 16.89 -14.33
N ARG A 4 -12.97 16.47 -14.01
CA ARG A 4 -14.17 17.18 -14.41
C ARG A 4 -14.35 18.49 -13.66
N GLU A 5 -13.99 18.50 -12.38
CA GLU A 5 -14.15 19.65 -11.51
C GLU A 5 -13.21 20.80 -11.88
N HIS A 6 -12.05 20.45 -12.43
CA HIS A 6 -11.04 21.44 -12.78
C HIS A 6 -11.16 22.03 -14.18
N LEU A 7 -12.10 21.54 -14.97
CA LEU A 7 -12.29 22.09 -16.31
C LEU A 7 -13.10 23.40 -16.24
N PRO A 8 -12.57 24.48 -16.80
CA PRO A 8 -13.31 25.74 -16.84
C PRO A 8 -14.57 25.57 -17.69
N ALA A 9 -15.63 26.29 -17.32
CA ALA A 9 -16.91 26.20 -17.99
C ALA A 9 -16.87 26.57 -19.48
N LYS A 10 -15.84 27.31 -19.88
CA LYS A 10 -15.66 27.77 -21.26
C LYS A 10 -14.85 26.85 -22.16
N VAL A 11 -14.48 25.68 -21.67
CA VAL A 11 -13.74 24.70 -22.48
C VAL A 11 -14.66 24.21 -23.63
N HIS A 12 -14.09 24.11 -24.82
CA HIS A 12 -14.80 23.61 -25.98
C HIS A 12 -15.42 22.24 -25.70
N PRO A 13 -16.68 22.00 -26.07
CA PRO A 13 -17.35 20.73 -25.75
C PRO A 13 -16.61 19.48 -26.19
N ALA A 14 -15.95 19.55 -27.35
CA ALA A 14 -15.19 18.41 -27.86
C ALA A 14 -13.99 18.06 -26.94
N VAL A 15 -13.28 19.10 -26.48
CA VAL A 15 -12.16 18.91 -25.56
C VAL A 15 -12.66 18.36 -24.23
N ARG A 16 -13.75 18.92 -23.72
CA ARG A 16 -14.35 18.46 -22.48
C ARG A 16 -14.77 16.99 -22.57
N LYS A 17 -15.39 16.62 -23.69
CA LYS A 17 -15.79 15.23 -23.92
C LYS A 17 -14.60 14.28 -23.96
N ALA A 18 -13.51 14.69 -24.61
CA ALA A 18 -12.31 13.88 -24.68
C ALA A 18 -11.67 13.67 -23.30
N VAL A 19 -11.61 14.72 -22.47
CA VAL A 19 -11.06 14.64 -21.12
C VAL A 19 -11.94 13.82 -20.19
N MET A 20 -13.24 13.89 -20.38
CA MET A 20 -14.21 13.16 -19.55
C MET A 20 -14.47 11.74 -20.00
N ALA A 21 -14.04 11.37 -21.21
CA ALA A 21 -14.18 10.01 -21.70
C ALA A 21 -13.33 9.06 -20.86
N PRO A 22 -13.77 7.80 -20.64
CA PRO A 22 -12.92 6.81 -19.99
C PRO A 22 -11.63 6.67 -20.77
N VAL A 23 -10.52 6.72 -20.05
CA VAL A 23 -9.19 6.68 -20.68
C VAL A 23 -8.94 5.33 -21.33
N SER A 24 -9.47 4.27 -20.76
CA SER A 24 -9.32 2.94 -21.31
C SER A 24 -10.64 2.45 -21.87
N GLN A 25 -10.62 2.11 -23.13
CA GLN A 25 -11.72 1.45 -23.82
C GLN A 25 -11.51 -0.06 -23.89
N THR A 26 -10.40 -0.55 -23.35
CA THR A 26 -10.10 -1.97 -23.31
C THR A 26 -10.54 -2.55 -21.96
N PRO A 27 -11.67 -3.27 -21.92
CA PRO A 27 -12.22 -3.75 -20.64
C PRO A 27 -11.25 -4.62 -19.86
N ALA A 28 -10.44 -5.39 -20.56
CA ALA A 28 -9.49 -6.29 -19.92
C ALA A 28 -8.42 -5.56 -19.12
N GLU A 29 -7.91 -4.46 -19.62
CA GLU A 29 -6.87 -3.69 -18.94
C GLU A 29 -7.42 -2.87 -17.78
N ALA A 30 -8.57 -2.27 -18.01
CA ALA A 30 -9.21 -1.44 -17.00
C ALA A 30 -9.66 -2.26 -15.80
N VAL A 31 -9.98 -3.51 -16.04
CA VAL A 31 -10.63 -4.36 -15.04
C VAL A 31 -9.66 -5.09 -14.16
N HIS A 32 -8.38 -5.05 -14.47
CA HIS A 32 -7.38 -5.63 -13.57
C HIS A 32 -7.23 -4.80 -12.30
N LYS A 33 -8.34 -4.36 -11.82
CA LYS A 33 -8.53 -4.16 -10.40
C LYS A 33 -8.59 -5.55 -9.79
N ASP A 34 -7.44 -6.16 -9.66
CA ASP A 34 -7.35 -7.35 -8.88
C ASP A 34 -7.96 -7.05 -7.53
N LYS A 35 -8.89 -7.89 -7.14
CA LYS A 35 -9.44 -7.77 -5.79
C LYS A 35 -8.26 -7.75 -4.83
N PRO A 36 -8.22 -6.81 -3.89
CA PRO A 36 -7.16 -6.81 -2.90
C PRO A 36 -7.08 -8.16 -2.22
N ILE A 37 -5.88 -8.71 -2.14
CA ILE A 37 -5.67 -9.97 -1.44
C ILE A 37 -5.82 -9.71 0.05
N ARG A 38 -6.62 -10.56 0.71
CA ARG A 38 -6.81 -10.55 2.15
C ARG A 38 -6.38 -11.89 2.70
N SER A 39 -5.38 -11.88 3.57
CA SER A 39 -4.88 -13.09 4.19
C SER A 39 -4.44 -12.82 5.61
N GLU A 40 -5.18 -13.33 6.57
CA GLU A 40 -4.80 -13.20 7.98
C GLU A 40 -3.50 -13.93 8.26
N GLU A 41 -3.29 -15.07 7.64
CA GLU A 41 -2.04 -15.82 7.77
C GLU A 41 -0.85 -14.97 7.33
N TYR A 42 -0.96 -14.34 6.17
CA TYR A 42 0.10 -13.46 5.67
C TYR A 42 0.35 -12.28 6.62
N ARG A 43 -0.70 -11.66 7.13
CA ARG A 43 -0.56 -10.55 8.08
C ARG A 43 0.19 -10.97 9.34
N ARG A 44 -0.08 -12.16 9.85
CA ARG A 44 0.61 -12.70 11.03
C ARG A 44 2.09 -12.95 10.73
N LEU A 45 2.40 -13.45 9.55
CA LEU A 45 3.78 -13.66 9.13
C LEU A 45 4.54 -12.34 9.03
N VAL A 46 3.91 -11.31 8.48
CA VAL A 46 4.50 -9.98 8.42
C VAL A 46 4.77 -9.44 9.83
N ALA A 47 3.79 -9.54 10.72
CA ALA A 47 3.94 -9.06 12.09
C ALA A 47 5.02 -9.80 12.88
N ALA A 48 5.38 -11.01 12.48
CA ALA A 48 6.43 -11.79 13.11
C ALA A 48 7.84 -11.35 12.71
N LEU A 49 7.98 -10.55 11.68
CA LEU A 49 9.28 -10.06 11.21
C LEU A 49 9.76 -8.85 12.03
N PRO A 50 11.07 -8.63 12.12
CA PRO A 50 11.58 -7.42 12.75
C PRO A 50 11.12 -6.15 12.02
N CYS A 51 11.04 -5.04 12.75
CA CYS A 51 10.67 -3.75 12.17
C CYS A 51 11.61 -3.38 11.01
N VAL A 52 11.06 -3.01 9.86
CA VAL A 52 11.86 -2.63 8.70
C VAL A 52 12.61 -1.30 8.89
N ILE A 53 12.20 -0.49 9.85
CA ILE A 53 12.75 0.85 10.08
C ILE A 53 13.85 0.80 11.14
N CYS A 54 13.54 0.30 12.33
CA CYS A 54 14.50 0.27 13.44
C CYS A 54 15.08 -1.12 13.75
N GLY A 55 14.54 -2.17 13.16
CA GLY A 55 15.05 -3.54 13.32
C GLY A 55 14.66 -4.26 14.60
N VAL A 56 13.85 -3.64 15.46
CA VAL A 56 13.49 -4.30 16.73
C VAL A 56 12.65 -5.54 16.46
N PRO A 57 13.01 -6.68 17.07
CA PRO A 57 12.24 -7.91 16.92
C PRO A 57 11.07 -7.96 17.90
N GLY A 58 10.04 -8.72 17.54
CA GLY A 58 8.95 -9.05 18.44
C GLY A 58 7.96 -7.93 18.73
N GLN A 59 8.09 -6.78 18.09
CA GLN A 59 7.23 -5.60 18.34
C GLN A 59 6.49 -5.13 17.09
N SER A 60 6.60 -5.85 15.99
CA SER A 60 6.04 -5.40 14.73
C SER A 60 4.54 -5.61 14.62
N GLN A 61 3.93 -4.70 13.88
CA GLN A 61 2.57 -4.83 13.36
C GLN A 61 2.64 -4.86 11.85
N ALA A 62 1.68 -5.50 11.21
CA ALA A 62 1.56 -5.45 9.76
C ALA A 62 1.01 -4.08 9.37
N ALA A 63 1.81 -3.29 8.68
CA ALA A 63 1.47 -1.93 8.29
C ALA A 63 1.21 -1.83 6.80
N HIS A 64 0.16 -1.12 6.42
CA HIS A 64 -0.08 -0.75 5.03
C HIS A 64 0.58 0.58 4.70
N GLY A 65 1.07 0.70 3.47
CA GLY A 65 1.55 1.97 2.96
C GLY A 65 0.43 2.97 2.77
N SER A 66 0.81 4.22 2.50
CA SER A 66 -0.13 5.30 2.27
C SER A 66 -0.79 5.24 0.89
N GLU A 67 -0.22 4.52 -0.07
CA GLU A 67 -0.81 4.37 -1.39
C GLU A 67 -2.07 3.51 -1.34
N GLY A 68 -3.06 3.91 -2.10
CA GLY A 68 -4.33 3.19 -2.17
C GLY A 68 -5.25 3.45 -0.99
N LYS A 69 -4.82 4.23 0.01
CA LYS A 69 -5.69 4.68 1.09
C LYS A 69 -6.48 5.89 0.63
N GLY A 70 -7.74 5.88 0.89
CA GLY A 70 -8.68 6.89 0.43
C GLY A 70 -9.50 6.37 -0.74
N MET A 71 -10.63 6.97 -1.01
CA MET A 71 -11.52 6.60 -2.10
C MET A 71 -12.10 5.17 -1.99
N GLY A 72 -12.17 4.63 -0.78
CA GLY A 72 -12.75 3.32 -0.54
C GLY A 72 -11.93 2.14 -1.01
N ILE A 73 -10.69 2.36 -1.44
CA ILE A 73 -9.81 1.30 -1.90
C ILE A 73 -8.92 0.87 -0.75
N LYS A 74 -9.02 -0.41 -0.37
CA LYS A 74 -8.12 -0.99 0.62
C LYS A 74 -6.92 -1.58 -0.10
N ALA A 75 -5.72 -1.29 0.38
CA ALA A 75 -4.50 -1.88 -0.15
C ALA A 75 -4.48 -3.39 0.07
N SER A 76 -3.86 -4.11 -0.86
CA SER A 76 -3.68 -5.55 -0.74
C SER A 76 -2.78 -5.89 0.45
N ASP A 77 -3.02 -7.02 1.10
CA ASP A 77 -2.14 -7.50 2.17
C ASP A 77 -0.73 -7.81 1.68
N LEU A 78 -0.55 -8.02 0.38
CA LEU A 78 0.78 -8.19 -0.21
C LEU A 78 1.63 -6.91 -0.17
N GLU A 79 1.01 -5.78 0.10
CA GLU A 79 1.69 -4.49 0.28
C GLU A 79 2.07 -4.21 1.73
N LEU A 80 1.86 -5.16 2.63
CA LEU A 80 2.20 -5.01 4.04
C LEU A 80 3.71 -5.09 4.28
N PHE A 81 4.14 -4.39 5.31
CA PHE A 81 5.50 -4.49 5.84
C PHE A 81 5.47 -4.40 7.36
N PRO A 82 6.48 -4.95 8.06
CA PRO A 82 6.49 -4.91 9.52
C PRO A 82 7.00 -3.57 10.04
N ALA A 83 6.21 -2.91 10.87
CA ALA A 83 6.60 -1.67 11.54
C ALA A 83 6.22 -1.78 13.01
N CYS A 84 7.13 -1.41 13.91
CA CYS A 84 6.94 -1.66 15.33
C CYS A 84 5.84 -0.79 15.95
N ALA A 85 5.12 -1.41 16.90
CA ALA A 85 4.05 -0.78 17.65
C ALA A 85 4.58 0.13 18.75
N ASP A 86 3.70 1.01 19.23
CA ASP A 86 3.99 1.81 20.41
C ASP A 86 4.18 0.92 21.63
N ARG A 87 5.09 1.30 22.49
CA ARG A 87 5.38 0.63 23.77
C ARG A 87 5.41 1.69 24.86
N PRO A 88 5.28 1.30 26.14
CA PRO A 88 5.36 2.28 27.22
C PRO A 88 6.64 3.12 27.13
N GLY A 89 6.47 4.43 27.03
CA GLY A 89 7.59 5.38 26.90
C GLY A 89 8.29 5.41 25.55
N VAL A 90 7.85 4.59 24.56
CA VAL A 90 8.50 4.53 23.25
C VAL A 90 7.44 4.59 22.16
N ARG A 91 7.57 5.57 21.28
CA ARG A 91 6.72 5.66 20.12
C ARG A 91 7.18 4.69 19.05
N GLY A 92 6.27 3.88 18.53
CA GLY A 92 6.58 2.91 17.50
C GLY A 92 6.82 3.54 16.14
N CYS A 93 7.60 2.87 15.30
CA CYS A 93 7.84 3.32 13.94
C CYS A 93 6.56 3.39 13.11
N HIS A 94 5.59 2.51 13.38
CA HIS A 94 4.30 2.52 12.70
C HIS A 94 3.56 3.84 12.93
N SER A 95 3.47 4.29 14.18
CA SER A 95 2.83 5.55 14.52
C SER A 95 3.58 6.76 13.96
N LEU A 96 4.90 6.76 14.06
CA LEU A 96 5.74 7.83 13.53
C LEU A 96 5.61 7.94 12.00
N LEU A 97 5.55 6.81 11.33
CA LEU A 97 5.37 6.77 9.88
C LEU A 97 4.01 7.33 9.48
N ASP A 98 2.94 6.92 10.15
CA ASP A 98 1.58 7.38 9.87
C ASP A 98 1.40 8.87 10.13
N GLN A 99 2.15 9.43 11.07
CA GLN A 99 2.13 10.86 11.37
C GLN A 99 2.99 11.70 10.43
N GLY A 100 3.71 11.05 9.52
CA GLY A 100 4.58 11.75 8.60
C GLY A 100 5.85 12.32 9.24
N ALA A 101 6.23 11.80 10.43
CA ALA A 101 7.36 12.33 11.19
C ALA A 101 8.73 11.87 10.69
N LEU A 102 8.80 10.76 9.95
CA LEU A 102 10.07 10.14 9.57
C LEU A 102 10.54 10.53 8.17
N PHE A 103 9.65 10.60 7.21
CA PHE A 103 10.02 10.78 5.81
C PHE A 103 9.04 11.72 5.11
N THR A 104 9.52 12.36 4.02
CA THR A 104 8.63 13.09 3.13
C THR A 104 7.69 12.11 2.43
N LYS A 105 6.59 12.61 1.93
CA LYS A 105 5.60 11.77 1.24
C LYS A 105 6.20 11.03 0.03
N ALA A 106 7.04 11.70 -0.74
CA ALA A 106 7.66 11.11 -1.92
C ALA A 106 8.64 9.99 -1.53
N VAL A 107 9.49 10.22 -0.53
CA VAL A 107 10.45 9.23 -0.03
C VAL A 107 9.71 8.07 0.60
N ARG A 108 8.69 8.34 1.38
CA ARG A 108 7.87 7.33 2.03
C ARG A 108 7.26 6.37 1.02
N LYS A 109 6.72 6.88 -0.07
CA LYS A 109 6.10 6.07 -1.11
C LYS A 109 7.08 5.04 -1.69
N GLU A 110 8.30 5.47 -1.99
CA GLU A 110 9.32 4.59 -2.52
C GLU A 110 9.77 3.55 -1.50
N LEU A 111 9.97 3.96 -0.25
CA LEU A 111 10.38 3.07 0.82
C LEU A 111 9.31 2.02 1.13
N GLU A 112 8.06 2.42 1.19
CA GLU A 112 6.96 1.49 1.47
C GLU A 112 6.87 0.39 0.42
N ALA A 113 7.04 0.73 -0.85
CA ALA A 113 7.06 -0.24 -1.92
C ALA A 113 8.24 -1.22 -1.78
N ALA A 114 9.41 -0.70 -1.46
CA ALA A 114 10.61 -1.49 -1.26
C ALA A 114 10.49 -2.41 -0.03
N TRP A 115 9.95 -1.91 1.07
CA TRP A 115 9.73 -2.71 2.28
C TRP A 115 8.73 -3.83 2.04
N ALA A 116 7.65 -3.55 1.32
CA ALA A 116 6.66 -4.58 0.98
C ALA A 116 7.28 -5.68 0.13
N ALA A 117 8.09 -5.32 -0.86
CA ALA A 117 8.77 -6.28 -1.72
C ALA A 117 9.78 -7.13 -0.93
N ASP A 118 10.54 -6.51 -0.04
CA ASP A 118 11.48 -7.20 0.82
C ASP A 118 10.77 -8.18 1.77
N THR A 119 9.65 -7.75 2.32
CA THR A 119 8.82 -8.58 3.19
C THR A 119 8.33 -9.84 2.47
N ARG A 120 7.86 -9.69 1.24
CA ARG A 120 7.45 -10.84 0.43
C ARG A 120 8.60 -11.80 0.19
N ARG A 121 9.77 -11.28 -0.15
CA ARG A 121 10.96 -12.11 -0.38
C ARG A 121 11.36 -12.89 0.87
N ARG A 122 11.33 -12.25 2.02
CA ARG A 122 11.68 -12.90 3.30
C ARG A 122 10.74 -14.04 3.64
N ILE A 123 9.45 -13.84 3.46
CA ILE A 123 8.45 -14.87 3.74
C ILE A 123 8.59 -16.03 2.76
N GLN A 124 8.83 -15.75 1.49
CA GLN A 124 9.11 -16.79 0.49
C GLN A 124 10.38 -17.57 0.80
N ALA A 125 11.46 -16.85 1.14
CA ALA A 125 12.75 -17.48 1.45
C ALA A 125 12.68 -18.37 2.68
N ALA A 126 11.79 -18.05 3.63
CA ALA A 126 11.57 -18.88 4.82
C ALA A 126 10.71 -20.10 4.54
N GLY A 127 10.15 -20.22 3.33
CA GLY A 127 9.25 -21.33 2.99
C GLY A 127 7.89 -21.24 3.64
N LEU A 128 7.48 -20.04 4.07
CA LEU A 128 6.24 -19.85 4.82
C LEU A 128 5.11 -19.22 3.98
N TRP A 129 5.31 -19.11 2.67
CA TRP A 129 4.29 -18.47 1.84
C TRP A 129 2.95 -19.19 1.97
N PRO A 130 1.86 -18.47 2.28
CA PRO A 130 0.55 -19.08 2.47
C PRO A 130 0.04 -19.75 1.19
N LYS A 131 -0.53 -20.94 1.34
CA LYS A 131 -1.00 -21.72 0.19
C LYS A 131 -2.14 -21.05 -0.56
N ASN A 132 -2.96 -20.28 0.14
CA ASN A 132 -4.13 -19.63 -0.45
C ASN A 132 -3.82 -18.24 -1.03
N VAL A 133 -2.58 -17.83 -0.98
CA VAL A 133 -2.13 -16.53 -1.48
C VAL A 133 -1.35 -16.73 -2.75
N PRO A 134 -1.73 -16.10 -3.87
CA PRO A 134 -0.99 -16.21 -5.11
C PRO A 134 0.47 -15.78 -4.92
N GLN A 135 1.39 -16.48 -5.56
CA GLN A 135 2.79 -16.07 -5.56
C GLN A 135 2.91 -14.70 -6.23
N PRO A 136 3.70 -13.80 -5.65
CA PRO A 136 3.87 -12.47 -6.23
C PRO A 136 4.66 -12.48 -7.52
#